data_dcb18cc0cfef4e45e3a1af214dbd266e
#
_entry.id   dcb18cc0cfef4e45e3a1af214dbd266e
#
_cell.length_a   1.000
_cell.length_b   1.000
_cell.length_c   1.000
_cell.angle_alpha   90.00
_cell.angle_beta   90.00
_cell.angle_gamma   90.00
#
_symmetry.space_group_name_H-M   'P 1'
#
loop_
_entity.id
_entity.type
_entity.pdbx_description
1 polymer ?
#
loop_
_entity_poly.entity_id
_entity_poly.type
_entity_poly.pdbx_seq_one_letter_code
_entity_poly.pdbx_strand_id
1 'polypeptide(L)'
;MRLPTVAVAALALASCAALPGDDDDRYLHPRAFDARDHLPPPPKEGTPAERRDREIFRATRPLKDGPRWSLAQADADKSRILDGYACALGVSITPQTNPKLAAMMEKMRGDVRAAVAGPKWKHLRPRPYLFEDAPICLPKTVGLAVSPDYPSGHSTWGWTVGLLLAEAAPDRAPALLARAQGFGESRVVCGVHNMSSVEAGRRNARNLHKALKSSRAFKADLAAVRAEMTAVRRTAPAPDKLRCEAESALVARPLL
;
A
#
# COMPACT_ATOMS: atom_id res chain seq x y z
N MET A 1 -34.41 67.16 -33.96
CA MET A 1 -33.48 66.09 -34.35
C MET A 1 -33.16 65.28 -33.09
N ARG A 2 -33.67 64.08 -32.99
CA ARG A 2 -33.36 63.14 -31.83
C ARG A 2 -32.46 62.02 -32.38
N LEU A 3 -31.27 61.91 -31.83
CA LEU A 3 -30.33 60.84 -32.10
C LEU A 3 -30.75 59.59 -31.35
N PRO A 4 -30.64 58.38 -31.92
CA PRO A 4 -30.93 57.15 -31.22
C PRO A 4 -29.70 56.66 -30.46
N THR A 5 -29.91 56.28 -29.21
CA THR A 5 -28.95 55.67 -28.34
C THR A 5 -28.80 54.19 -28.70
N VAL A 6 -27.64 53.78 -29.17
CA VAL A 6 -27.31 52.36 -29.41
C VAL A 6 -26.81 51.75 -28.09
N ALA A 7 -27.58 50.80 -27.55
CA ALA A 7 -27.14 50.01 -26.40
C ALA A 7 -26.28 48.85 -26.91
N VAL A 8 -25.00 48.85 -26.53
CA VAL A 8 -24.08 47.72 -26.76
C VAL A 8 -24.25 46.75 -25.61
N ALA A 9 -24.85 45.60 -25.89
CA ALA A 9 -24.92 44.48 -24.95
C ALA A 9 -23.56 43.75 -24.96
N ALA A 10 -22.81 43.87 -23.89
CA ALA A 10 -21.60 43.10 -23.65
C ALA A 10 -21.99 41.67 -23.21
N LEU A 11 -21.84 40.68 -24.10
CA LEU A 11 -21.88 39.26 -23.71
C LEU A 11 -20.61 38.93 -22.89
N ALA A 12 -20.79 38.78 -21.60
CA ALA A 12 -19.76 38.20 -20.75
C ALA A 12 -19.70 36.68 -21.00
N LEU A 13 -18.73 36.22 -21.76
CA LEU A 13 -18.33 34.81 -21.83
C LEU A 13 -17.74 34.43 -20.49
N ALA A 14 -18.55 33.82 -19.61
CA ALA A 14 -18.06 33.15 -18.41
C ALA A 14 -17.25 31.92 -18.84
N SER A 15 -15.95 32.10 -18.97
CA SER A 15 -15.00 30.98 -19.01
C SER A 15 -15.12 30.24 -17.67
N CYS A 16 -15.83 29.12 -17.65
CA CYS A 16 -15.67 28.13 -16.60
C CYS A 16 -14.25 27.55 -16.70
N ALA A 17 -13.28 28.25 -16.15
CA ALA A 17 -12.01 27.66 -15.83
C ALA A 17 -12.32 26.59 -14.77
N ALA A 18 -12.32 25.33 -15.18
CA ALA A 18 -12.25 24.21 -14.26
C ALA A 18 -11.04 24.48 -13.35
N LEU A 19 -11.27 24.60 -12.04
CA LEU A 19 -10.22 24.59 -11.06
C LEU A 19 -9.38 23.34 -11.33
N PRO A 20 -8.03 23.41 -11.33
CA PRO A 20 -7.21 22.21 -11.41
C PRO A 20 -7.60 21.37 -10.19
N GLY A 21 -8.45 20.40 -10.40
CA GLY A 21 -8.84 19.44 -9.38
C GLY A 21 -7.68 18.49 -9.15
N ASP A 22 -7.57 17.96 -7.96
CA ASP A 22 -6.64 16.96 -7.41
C ASP A 22 -6.36 15.70 -8.30
N ASP A 23 -6.63 15.74 -9.59
CA ASP A 23 -6.48 14.62 -10.54
C ASP A 23 -5.02 14.36 -10.94
N ASP A 24 -4.10 15.33 -10.74
CA ASP A 24 -2.68 15.16 -11.10
C ASP A 24 -1.90 14.26 -10.13
N ASP A 25 -2.44 14.01 -8.93
CA ASP A 25 -1.78 13.22 -7.88
C ASP A 25 -2.11 11.72 -7.93
N ARG A 26 -2.89 11.24 -8.93
CA ARG A 26 -3.33 9.83 -9.03
C ARG A 26 -3.38 9.35 -10.47
N TYR A 27 -3.31 8.02 -10.65
CA TYR A 27 -3.47 7.39 -11.98
C TYR A 27 -4.92 7.13 -12.35
N LEU A 28 -5.79 6.94 -11.37
CA LEU A 28 -7.19 6.59 -11.59
C LEU A 28 -8.11 7.76 -11.25
N HIS A 29 -9.04 8.01 -12.15
CA HIS A 29 -10.16 8.89 -11.83
C HIS A 29 -10.92 8.35 -10.60
N PRO A 30 -11.49 9.19 -9.72
CA PRO A 30 -12.16 8.77 -8.48
C PRO A 30 -13.22 7.68 -8.62
N ARG A 31 -13.86 7.58 -9.79
CA ARG A 31 -14.90 6.58 -10.09
C ARG A 31 -14.40 5.35 -10.83
N ALA A 32 -13.11 5.28 -11.18
CA ALA A 32 -12.57 4.20 -12.00
C ALA A 32 -12.33 2.90 -11.22
N PHE A 33 -12.26 2.98 -9.90
CA PHE A 33 -12.05 1.83 -9.02
C PHE A 33 -12.71 2.04 -7.66
N ASP A 34 -13.63 1.16 -7.30
CA ASP A 34 -14.21 1.09 -5.96
C ASP A 34 -13.89 -0.26 -5.33
N ALA A 35 -13.05 -0.26 -4.31
CA ALA A 35 -12.65 -1.48 -3.62
C ALA A 35 -13.82 -2.18 -2.89
N ARG A 36 -14.95 -1.48 -2.63
CA ARG A 36 -16.14 -2.07 -2.01
C ARG A 36 -16.82 -3.12 -2.89
N ASP A 37 -16.61 -3.02 -4.21
CA ASP A 37 -17.17 -3.98 -5.19
C ASP A 37 -16.27 -5.23 -5.36
N HIS A 38 -15.05 -5.18 -4.85
CA HIS A 38 -14.02 -6.18 -5.07
C HIS A 38 -13.58 -6.93 -3.80
N LEU A 39 -14.00 -6.46 -2.63
CA LEU A 39 -13.65 -7.05 -1.35
C LEU A 39 -14.86 -7.69 -0.69
N PRO A 40 -14.75 -8.94 -0.21
CA PRO A 40 -15.78 -9.52 0.66
C PRO A 40 -15.88 -8.72 1.97
N PRO A 41 -16.98 -8.83 2.71
CA PRO A 41 -17.03 -8.26 4.05
C PRO A 41 -16.02 -8.97 4.97
N PRO A 42 -15.56 -8.29 6.05
CA PRO A 42 -14.73 -8.93 7.06
C PRO A 42 -15.50 -10.09 7.75
N PRO A 43 -14.78 -11.06 8.33
CA PRO A 43 -15.42 -12.11 9.13
C PRO A 43 -16.32 -11.52 10.22
N LYS A 44 -17.53 -12.07 10.32
CA LYS A 44 -18.48 -11.72 11.39
C LYS A 44 -18.08 -12.40 12.69
N GLU A 45 -18.39 -11.77 13.80
CA GLU A 45 -18.18 -12.33 15.14
C GLU A 45 -18.81 -13.72 15.27
N GLY A 46 -18.13 -14.62 15.98
CA GLY A 46 -18.56 -16.01 16.20
C GLY A 46 -18.41 -16.94 15.00
N THR A 47 -17.96 -16.46 13.83
CA THR A 47 -17.68 -17.35 12.67
C THR A 47 -16.34 -18.07 12.82
N PRO A 48 -16.14 -19.21 12.12
CA PRO A 48 -14.83 -19.89 12.10
C PRO A 48 -13.69 -18.98 11.64
N ALA A 49 -13.94 -18.14 10.65
CA ALA A 49 -12.94 -17.21 10.13
C ALA A 49 -12.53 -16.13 11.16
N GLU A 50 -13.49 -15.64 11.95
CA GLU A 50 -13.19 -14.68 13.03
C GLU A 50 -12.43 -15.38 14.18
N ARG A 51 -12.83 -16.59 14.58
CA ARG A 51 -12.06 -17.37 15.56
C ARG A 51 -10.63 -17.61 15.10
N ARG A 52 -10.44 -17.92 13.81
CA ARG A 52 -9.11 -18.06 13.22
C ARG A 52 -8.28 -16.78 13.34
N ASP A 53 -8.86 -15.61 13.09
CA ASP A 53 -8.18 -14.33 13.28
C ASP A 53 -7.68 -14.14 14.72
N ARG A 54 -8.49 -14.49 15.72
CA ARG A 54 -8.11 -14.42 17.15
C ARG A 54 -7.01 -15.41 17.50
N GLU A 55 -7.12 -16.65 17.01
CA GLU A 55 -6.07 -17.68 17.20
C GLU A 55 -4.73 -17.18 16.69
N ILE A 56 -4.71 -16.64 15.47
CA ILE A 56 -3.51 -16.10 14.85
C ILE A 56 -2.96 -14.91 15.63
N PHE A 57 -3.83 -13.99 16.05
CA PHE A 57 -3.43 -12.87 16.89
C PHE A 57 -2.68 -13.38 18.14
N ARG A 58 -3.27 -14.32 18.87
CA ARG A 58 -2.66 -14.90 20.08
C ARG A 58 -1.37 -15.64 19.79
N ALA A 59 -1.34 -16.45 18.74
CA ALA A 59 -0.17 -17.24 18.34
C ALA A 59 1.05 -16.37 17.95
N THR A 60 0.82 -15.12 17.55
CA THR A 60 1.90 -14.19 17.22
C THR A 60 2.40 -13.36 18.39
N ARG A 61 1.73 -13.36 19.57
CA ARG A 61 2.18 -12.57 20.73
C ARG A 61 3.50 -13.05 21.34
N PRO A 62 3.80 -14.37 21.40
CA PRO A 62 5.10 -14.85 21.85
C PRO A 62 6.31 -14.41 20.99
N LEU A 63 6.06 -13.88 19.78
CA LEU A 63 7.12 -13.32 18.92
C LEU A 63 7.64 -11.95 19.38
N LYS A 64 7.02 -11.37 20.42
CA LYS A 64 7.45 -10.09 21.00
C LYS A 64 8.94 -10.11 21.33
N ASP A 65 9.62 -9.01 21.02
CA ASP A 65 11.05 -8.77 21.23
C ASP A 65 12.00 -9.73 20.47
N GLY A 66 11.45 -10.63 19.64
CA GLY A 66 12.23 -11.51 18.77
C GLY A 66 12.50 -10.92 17.38
N PRO A 67 13.30 -11.62 16.55
CA PRO A 67 13.69 -11.12 15.21
C PRO A 67 12.51 -10.81 14.30
N ARG A 68 11.43 -11.62 14.34
CA ARG A 68 10.23 -11.39 13.53
C ARG A 68 9.44 -10.15 13.97
N TRP A 69 9.48 -9.85 15.29
CA TRP A 69 8.90 -8.62 15.83
C TRP A 69 9.71 -7.40 15.41
N SER A 70 11.04 -7.47 15.48
CA SER A 70 11.92 -6.38 15.03
C SER A 70 11.72 -6.07 13.55
N LEU A 71 11.55 -7.09 12.70
CA LEU A 71 11.17 -6.89 11.29
C LEU A 71 9.79 -6.23 11.17
N ALA A 72 8.82 -6.61 12.01
CA ALA A 72 7.50 -6.00 11.99
C ALA A 72 7.50 -4.53 12.43
N GLN A 73 8.41 -4.15 13.33
CA GLN A 73 8.64 -2.74 13.70
C GLN A 73 9.27 -1.95 12.54
N ALA A 74 10.26 -2.51 11.87
CA ALA A 74 10.87 -1.89 10.69
C ALA A 74 9.84 -1.69 9.56
N ASP A 75 9.02 -2.70 9.29
CA ASP A 75 7.94 -2.66 8.28
C ASP A 75 6.80 -1.68 8.63
N ALA A 76 6.72 -1.23 9.87
CA ALA A 76 5.71 -0.26 10.28
C ALA A 76 5.96 1.14 9.68
N ASP A 77 7.21 1.46 9.40
CA ASP A 77 7.59 2.71 8.75
C ASP A 77 7.50 2.60 7.22
N LYS A 78 6.41 3.13 6.67
CA LYS A 78 6.18 3.13 5.22
C LYS A 78 7.14 4.02 4.44
N SER A 79 7.84 4.96 5.08
CA SER A 79 8.83 5.81 4.42
C SER A 79 10.07 5.00 4.01
N ARG A 80 10.36 3.91 4.74
CA ARG A 80 11.48 3.01 4.51
C ARG A 80 11.15 1.81 3.62
N ILE A 81 10.02 1.83 2.92
CA ILE A 81 9.57 0.66 2.15
C ILE A 81 10.57 0.20 1.08
N LEU A 82 11.30 1.11 0.44
CA LEU A 82 12.32 0.74 -0.54
C LEU A 82 13.48 -0.02 0.11
N ASP A 83 13.94 0.42 1.29
CA ASP A 83 14.93 -0.33 2.09
C ASP A 83 14.38 -1.73 2.47
N GLY A 84 13.12 -1.82 2.83
CA GLY A 84 12.44 -3.08 3.11
C GLY A 84 12.40 -4.05 1.92
N TYR A 85 12.48 -3.58 0.68
CA TYR A 85 12.53 -4.43 -0.52
C TYR A 85 13.94 -4.67 -1.05
N ALA A 86 14.98 -4.01 -0.50
CA ALA A 86 16.34 -4.08 -1.03
C ALA A 86 16.88 -5.52 -1.12
N CYS A 87 16.68 -6.32 -0.08
CA CYS A 87 17.11 -7.71 -0.07
C CYS A 87 16.42 -8.56 -1.15
N ALA A 88 15.12 -8.44 -1.29
CA ALA A 88 14.37 -9.16 -2.32
C ALA A 88 14.75 -8.72 -3.73
N LEU A 89 15.04 -7.44 -3.92
CA LEU A 89 15.48 -6.87 -5.20
C LEU A 89 16.94 -7.23 -5.53
N GLY A 90 17.78 -7.40 -4.51
CA GLY A 90 19.23 -7.68 -4.63
C GLY A 90 20.11 -6.45 -4.79
N VAL A 91 19.54 -5.24 -4.73
CA VAL A 91 20.26 -3.96 -4.76
C VAL A 91 19.59 -2.95 -3.84
N SER A 92 20.38 -2.03 -3.29
CA SER A 92 19.88 -0.91 -2.50
C SER A 92 19.40 0.20 -3.42
N ILE A 93 18.15 0.63 -3.23
CA ILE A 93 17.52 1.72 -3.98
C ILE A 93 16.94 2.76 -3.02
N THR A 94 16.99 4.02 -3.44
CA THR A 94 16.46 5.16 -2.69
C THR A 94 15.65 6.08 -3.60
N PRO A 95 14.84 7.00 -3.07
CA PRO A 95 14.18 8.01 -3.88
C PRO A 95 15.16 8.85 -4.73
N GLN A 96 16.36 9.08 -4.22
CA GLN A 96 17.40 9.87 -4.91
C GLN A 96 18.03 9.09 -6.06
N THR A 97 18.30 7.80 -5.89
CA THR A 97 18.84 6.96 -6.96
C THR A 97 17.79 6.49 -7.96
N ASN A 98 16.51 6.51 -7.55
CA ASN A 98 15.38 6.05 -8.35
C ASN A 98 14.24 7.09 -8.37
N PRO A 99 14.47 8.29 -8.92
CA PRO A 99 13.47 9.38 -8.88
C PRO A 99 12.18 9.06 -9.66
N LYS A 100 12.25 8.29 -10.75
CA LYS A 100 11.05 7.89 -11.51
C LYS A 100 10.19 6.90 -10.72
N LEU A 101 10.83 5.94 -10.06
CA LEU A 101 10.14 5.03 -9.14
C LEU A 101 9.49 5.80 -7.98
N ALA A 102 10.22 6.74 -7.38
CA ALA A 102 9.71 7.55 -6.27
C ALA A 102 8.49 8.39 -6.69
N ALA A 103 8.54 9.05 -7.83
CA ALA A 103 7.41 9.83 -8.38
C ALA A 103 6.20 8.94 -8.69
N MET A 104 6.43 7.77 -9.30
CA MET A 104 5.37 6.80 -9.58
C MET A 104 4.71 6.29 -8.29
N MET A 105 5.50 6.00 -7.27
CA MET A 105 5.01 5.57 -5.97
C MET A 105 4.17 6.65 -5.28
N GLU A 106 4.52 7.93 -5.40
CA GLU A 106 3.74 9.01 -4.79
C GLU A 106 2.35 9.13 -5.44
N LYS A 107 2.24 9.09 -6.76
CA LYS A 107 0.94 9.01 -7.45
C LYS A 107 0.12 7.79 -7.01
N MET A 108 0.73 6.60 -6.99
CA MET A 108 0.06 5.37 -6.54
C MET A 108 -0.41 5.46 -5.09
N ARG A 109 0.24 6.26 -4.23
CA ARG A 109 -0.16 6.48 -2.84
C ARG A 109 -1.56 7.08 -2.75
N GLY A 110 -1.90 8.00 -3.65
CA GLY A 110 -3.24 8.57 -3.77
C GLY A 110 -4.29 7.51 -4.12
N ASP A 111 -4.01 6.65 -5.11
CA ASP A 111 -4.90 5.55 -5.51
C ASP A 111 -5.08 4.53 -4.39
N VAL A 112 -4.00 4.17 -3.68
CA VAL A 112 -4.07 3.24 -2.54
C VAL A 112 -4.89 3.83 -1.38
N ARG A 113 -4.73 5.12 -1.06
CA ARG A 113 -5.55 5.79 -0.04
C ARG A 113 -7.04 5.70 -0.38
N ALA A 114 -7.40 6.03 -1.62
CA ALA A 114 -8.77 5.94 -2.10
C ALA A 114 -9.33 4.50 -2.03
N ALA A 115 -8.55 3.52 -2.49
CA ALA A 115 -8.93 2.11 -2.48
C ALA A 115 -9.10 1.52 -1.06
N VAL A 116 -8.49 2.11 -0.06
CA VAL A 116 -8.58 1.67 1.34
C VAL A 116 -9.67 2.39 2.11
N ALA A 117 -9.92 3.66 1.84
CA ALA A 117 -10.83 4.51 2.62
C ALA A 117 -12.27 3.99 2.58
N GLY A 118 -12.82 3.74 1.38
CA GLY A 118 -14.22 3.30 1.24
C GLY A 118 -14.57 2.06 2.05
N PRO A 119 -13.86 0.92 1.89
CA PRO A 119 -14.10 -0.27 2.68
C PRO A 119 -13.88 -0.08 4.18
N LYS A 120 -12.87 0.70 4.60
CA LYS A 120 -12.63 0.98 6.02
C LYS A 120 -13.87 1.61 6.68
N TRP A 121 -14.40 2.66 6.08
CA TRP A 121 -15.55 3.38 6.61
C TRP A 121 -16.86 2.62 6.45
N LYS A 122 -16.96 1.72 5.46
CA LYS A 122 -18.12 0.83 5.30
C LYS A 122 -18.20 -0.20 6.42
N HIS A 123 -17.07 -0.78 6.84
CA HIS A 123 -17.07 -1.92 7.75
C HIS A 123 -16.75 -1.56 9.20
N LEU A 124 -16.04 -0.46 9.45
CA LEU A 124 -15.68 0.04 10.79
C LEU A 124 -15.16 -1.05 11.75
N ARG A 125 -14.50 -2.08 11.21
CA ARG A 125 -14.01 -3.21 12.00
C ARG A 125 -12.95 -2.72 13.00
N PRO A 126 -13.12 -2.97 14.31
CA PRO A 126 -12.11 -2.58 15.28
C PRO A 126 -10.88 -3.48 15.18
N ARG A 127 -9.74 -2.96 15.67
CA ARG A 127 -8.45 -3.66 15.63
C ARG A 127 -8.37 -4.75 16.70
N PRO A 128 -7.58 -5.83 16.49
CA PRO A 128 -7.56 -6.98 17.41
C PRO A 128 -7.12 -6.61 18.83
N TYR A 129 -6.13 -5.74 19.01
CA TYR A 129 -5.64 -5.33 20.32
C TYR A 129 -6.64 -4.51 21.16
N LEU A 130 -7.78 -4.09 20.59
CA LEU A 130 -8.85 -3.42 21.33
C LEU A 130 -9.76 -4.41 22.07
N PHE A 131 -9.72 -5.69 21.72
CA PHE A 131 -10.49 -6.74 22.39
C PHE A 131 -9.65 -7.58 23.35
N GLU A 132 -8.35 -7.66 23.10
CA GLU A 132 -7.43 -8.43 23.93
C GLU A 132 -6.26 -7.50 24.32
N ASP A 133 -6.10 -7.23 25.62
CA ASP A 133 -4.99 -6.43 26.12
C ASP A 133 -3.67 -7.20 25.95
N ALA A 134 -3.05 -6.99 24.82
CA ALA A 134 -1.81 -7.64 24.43
C ALA A 134 -0.81 -6.62 23.89
N PRO A 135 0.50 -6.91 23.93
CA PRO A 135 1.50 -6.02 23.37
C PRO A 135 1.34 -5.88 21.85
N ILE A 136 1.55 -4.65 21.37
CA ILE A 136 1.66 -4.33 19.94
C ILE A 136 2.98 -3.65 19.68
N CYS A 137 3.49 -3.74 18.44
CA CYS A 137 4.82 -3.21 18.09
C CYS A 137 4.86 -1.69 17.89
N LEU A 138 3.73 -1.01 18.08
CA LEU A 138 3.57 0.44 17.93
C LEU A 138 3.00 1.05 19.21
N PRO A 139 3.17 2.36 19.43
CA PRO A 139 2.43 3.07 20.48
C PRO A 139 0.90 2.94 20.26
N LYS A 140 0.17 2.61 21.33
CA LYS A 140 -1.31 2.58 21.34
C LYS A 140 -1.86 4.02 21.34
N THR A 141 -1.93 4.66 20.18
CA THR A 141 -2.46 6.03 20.04
C THR A 141 -3.95 6.03 19.73
N VAL A 142 -4.65 7.13 20.06
CA VAL A 142 -6.06 7.34 19.70
C VAL A 142 -6.25 7.21 18.19
N GLY A 143 -5.38 7.83 17.38
CA GLY A 143 -5.45 7.74 15.93
C GLY A 143 -5.34 6.31 15.39
N LEU A 144 -4.50 5.46 16.01
CA LEU A 144 -4.43 4.05 15.68
C LEU A 144 -5.71 3.30 16.09
N ALA A 145 -6.24 3.58 17.26
CA ALA A 145 -7.43 2.92 17.80
C ALA A 145 -8.69 3.19 16.96
N VAL A 146 -8.90 4.45 16.55
CA VAL A 146 -10.09 4.83 15.75
C VAL A 146 -9.97 4.48 14.26
N SER A 147 -8.76 4.18 13.77
CA SER A 147 -8.57 3.77 12.38
C SER A 147 -8.98 2.30 12.18
N PRO A 148 -10.04 2.02 11.39
CA PRO A 148 -10.56 0.66 11.25
C PRO A 148 -9.52 -0.36 10.78
N ASP A 149 -9.69 -1.61 11.24
CA ASP A 149 -8.83 -2.73 10.89
C ASP A 149 -8.89 -3.12 9.41
N TYR A 150 -10.10 -3.17 8.82
CA TYR A 150 -10.35 -3.82 7.53
C TYR A 150 -10.64 -2.82 6.39
N PRO A 151 -9.98 -2.98 5.22
CA PRO A 151 -8.79 -3.78 4.95
C PRO A 151 -7.52 -3.13 5.52
N SER A 152 -6.42 -3.88 5.63
CA SER A 152 -5.14 -3.33 6.03
C SER A 152 -4.55 -2.41 4.96
N GLY A 153 -4.43 -1.12 5.26
CA GLY A 153 -3.83 -0.14 4.36
C GLY A 153 -2.32 -0.35 4.17
N HIS A 154 -1.59 -0.83 5.20
CA HIS A 154 -0.19 -1.20 5.08
C HIS A 154 0.00 -2.38 4.12
N SER A 155 -0.83 -3.43 4.26
CA SER A 155 -0.76 -4.59 3.38
C SER A 155 -1.14 -4.23 1.94
N THR A 156 -2.15 -3.37 1.75
CA THR A 156 -2.48 -2.85 0.42
C THR A 156 -1.28 -2.12 -0.18
N TRP A 157 -0.65 -1.21 0.58
CA TRP A 157 0.50 -0.45 0.11
C TRP A 157 1.70 -1.35 -0.21
N GLY A 158 2.11 -2.19 0.75
CA GLY A 158 3.26 -3.08 0.58
C GLY A 158 3.09 -3.99 -0.63
N TRP A 159 1.92 -4.62 -0.77
CA TRP A 159 1.66 -5.49 -1.92
C TRP A 159 1.62 -4.73 -3.25
N THR A 160 1.09 -3.49 -3.28
CA THR A 160 1.07 -2.66 -4.49
C THR A 160 2.50 -2.30 -4.92
N VAL A 161 3.38 -1.93 -3.98
CA VAL A 161 4.81 -1.68 -4.25
C VAL A 161 5.51 -2.96 -4.70
N GLY A 162 5.24 -4.10 -4.04
CA GLY A 162 5.80 -5.39 -4.45
C GLY A 162 5.43 -5.79 -5.89
N LEU A 163 4.18 -5.57 -6.30
CA LEU A 163 3.73 -5.79 -7.68
C LEU A 163 4.43 -4.85 -8.67
N LEU A 164 4.57 -3.57 -8.33
CA LEU A 164 5.31 -2.61 -9.15
C LEU A 164 6.76 -3.04 -9.36
N LEU A 165 7.45 -3.38 -8.26
CA LEU A 165 8.85 -3.82 -8.32
C LEU A 165 9.01 -5.14 -9.09
N ALA A 166 8.07 -6.08 -8.93
CA ALA A 166 8.05 -7.35 -9.68
C ALA A 166 7.88 -7.12 -11.21
N GLU A 167 7.10 -6.11 -11.61
CA GLU A 167 7.01 -5.73 -13.02
C GLU A 167 8.26 -4.96 -13.51
N ALA A 168 8.93 -4.23 -12.63
CA ALA A 168 10.16 -3.50 -12.97
C ALA A 168 11.42 -4.39 -12.99
N ALA A 169 11.41 -5.50 -12.24
CA ALA A 169 12.48 -6.48 -12.15
C ALA A 169 11.91 -7.91 -12.19
N PRO A 170 11.46 -8.41 -13.37
CA PRO A 170 10.74 -9.69 -13.48
C PRO A 170 11.54 -10.92 -13.01
N ASP A 171 12.86 -10.88 -13.16
CA ASP A 171 13.78 -11.92 -12.68
C ASP A 171 13.80 -12.04 -11.15
N ARG A 172 13.39 -10.99 -10.44
CA ARG A 172 13.28 -10.93 -8.97
C ARG A 172 11.83 -11.08 -8.47
N ALA A 173 10.86 -11.22 -9.36
CA ALA A 173 9.45 -11.23 -9.00
C ALA A 173 9.08 -12.23 -7.89
N PRO A 174 9.55 -13.48 -7.88
CA PRO A 174 9.22 -14.41 -6.79
C PRO A 174 9.67 -13.90 -5.42
N ALA A 175 10.90 -13.40 -5.30
CA ALA A 175 11.45 -12.87 -4.05
C ALA A 175 10.70 -11.59 -3.61
N LEU A 176 10.40 -10.69 -4.54
CA LEU A 176 9.67 -9.45 -4.28
C LEU A 176 8.24 -9.72 -3.80
N LEU A 177 7.54 -10.69 -4.38
CA LEU A 177 6.20 -11.07 -3.95
C LEU A 177 6.19 -11.80 -2.61
N ALA A 178 7.19 -12.64 -2.32
CA ALA A 178 7.38 -13.24 -1.00
C ALA A 178 7.62 -12.16 0.06
N ARG A 179 8.45 -11.16 -0.24
CA ARG A 179 8.68 -10.02 0.66
C ARG A 179 7.41 -9.18 0.87
N ALA A 180 6.60 -8.98 -0.17
CA ALA A 180 5.32 -8.29 -0.06
C ALA A 180 4.35 -9.03 0.88
N GLN A 181 4.34 -10.36 0.84
CA GLN A 181 3.59 -11.18 1.79
C GLN A 181 4.10 -10.96 3.21
N GLY A 182 5.41 -11.10 3.44
CA GLY A 182 6.03 -10.86 4.74
C GLY A 182 5.75 -9.46 5.30
N PHE A 183 5.74 -8.43 4.45
CA PHE A 183 5.37 -7.06 4.82
C PHE A 183 3.92 -6.96 5.32
N GLY A 184 3.00 -7.64 4.67
CA GLY A 184 1.62 -7.76 5.15
C GLY A 184 1.53 -8.50 6.49
N GLU A 185 2.17 -9.67 6.61
CA GLU A 185 2.19 -10.49 7.82
C GLU A 185 2.84 -9.77 9.00
N SER A 186 3.78 -8.86 8.76
CA SER A 186 4.33 -7.97 9.78
C SER A 186 3.26 -7.18 10.52
N ARG A 187 2.10 -6.93 9.93
CA ARG A 187 0.99 -6.23 10.60
C ARG A 187 0.27 -7.12 11.62
N VAL A 188 0.25 -8.43 11.39
CA VAL A 188 -0.28 -9.43 12.32
C VAL A 188 0.68 -9.64 13.48
N VAL A 189 1.96 -9.82 13.18
CA VAL A 189 3.03 -9.91 14.20
C VAL A 189 3.05 -8.66 15.08
N CYS A 190 2.95 -7.48 14.47
CA CYS A 190 2.82 -6.21 15.19
C CYS A 190 1.55 -6.12 16.07
N GLY A 191 0.54 -6.96 15.84
CA GLY A 191 -0.71 -6.97 16.60
C GLY A 191 -1.72 -5.89 16.24
N VAL A 192 -1.54 -5.20 15.13
CA VAL A 192 -2.38 -4.06 14.73
C VAL A 192 -3.41 -4.38 13.67
N HIS A 193 -3.34 -5.58 13.07
CA HIS A 193 -4.31 -6.07 12.09
C HIS A 193 -4.59 -7.57 12.27
N ASN A 194 -5.83 -7.96 12.00
CA ASN A 194 -6.20 -9.37 11.82
C ASN A 194 -5.65 -9.91 10.50
N MET A 195 -5.43 -11.25 10.41
CA MET A 195 -4.96 -11.89 9.20
C MET A 195 -5.93 -11.68 8.03
N SER A 196 -7.22 -11.83 8.26
CA SER A 196 -8.24 -11.58 7.22
C SER A 196 -8.20 -10.15 6.67
N SER A 197 -7.83 -9.16 7.48
CA SER A 197 -7.65 -7.77 7.03
C SER A 197 -6.37 -7.59 6.22
N VAL A 198 -5.31 -8.34 6.52
CA VAL A 198 -4.07 -8.41 5.73
C VAL A 198 -4.34 -9.05 4.37
N GLU A 199 -5.05 -10.17 4.33
CA GLU A 199 -5.45 -10.86 3.10
C GLU A 199 -6.35 -9.98 2.22
N ALA A 200 -7.30 -9.26 2.83
CA ALA A 200 -8.12 -8.28 2.11
C ALA A 200 -7.27 -7.15 1.54
N GLY A 201 -6.25 -6.68 2.26
CA GLY A 201 -5.30 -5.70 1.76
C GLY A 201 -4.51 -6.21 0.55
N ARG A 202 -4.06 -7.47 0.59
CA ARG A 202 -3.40 -8.14 -0.54
C ARG A 202 -4.32 -8.25 -1.76
N ARG A 203 -5.57 -8.66 -1.56
CA ARG A 203 -6.60 -8.73 -2.62
C ARG A 203 -6.87 -7.36 -3.20
N ASN A 204 -7.03 -6.35 -2.34
CA ASN A 204 -7.25 -4.97 -2.75
C ASN A 204 -6.12 -4.45 -3.65
N ALA A 205 -4.87 -4.68 -3.26
CA ALA A 205 -3.69 -4.31 -4.04
C ALA A 205 -3.68 -4.96 -5.44
N ARG A 206 -4.02 -6.25 -5.56
CA ARG A 206 -4.08 -6.95 -6.84
C ARG A 206 -5.17 -6.37 -7.76
N ASN A 207 -6.36 -6.09 -7.21
CA ASN A 207 -7.46 -5.52 -7.96
C ASN A 207 -7.15 -4.08 -8.39
N LEU A 208 -6.59 -3.28 -7.48
CA LEU A 208 -6.13 -1.92 -7.77
C LEU A 208 -5.05 -1.93 -8.85
N HIS A 209 -4.06 -2.80 -8.75
CA HIS A 209 -2.98 -2.91 -9.73
C HIS A 209 -3.52 -3.26 -11.13
N LYS A 210 -4.51 -4.17 -11.20
CA LYS A 210 -5.21 -4.49 -12.46
C LYS A 210 -5.89 -3.24 -13.04
N ALA A 211 -6.54 -2.43 -12.20
CA ALA A 211 -7.16 -1.18 -12.63
C ALA A 211 -6.12 -0.14 -13.08
N LEU A 212 -5.02 0.02 -12.33
CA LEU A 212 -3.91 0.92 -12.68
C LEU A 212 -3.34 0.62 -14.07
N LYS A 213 -3.27 -0.66 -14.46
CA LYS A 213 -2.80 -1.08 -15.80
C LYS A 213 -3.73 -0.64 -16.94
N SER A 214 -4.93 -0.15 -16.69
CA SER A 214 -5.77 0.49 -17.72
C SER A 214 -5.35 1.93 -18.00
N SER A 215 -4.69 2.62 -17.04
CA SER A 215 -4.23 4.00 -17.18
C SER A 215 -3.05 4.10 -18.17
N ARG A 216 -3.16 5.02 -19.13
CA ARG A 216 -2.08 5.30 -20.09
C ARG A 216 -0.87 5.91 -19.38
N ALA A 217 -1.10 6.82 -18.42
CA ALA A 217 -0.06 7.45 -17.62
C ALA A 217 0.70 6.42 -16.77
N PHE A 218 -0.02 5.50 -16.11
CA PHE A 218 0.61 4.41 -15.35
C PHE A 218 1.53 3.56 -16.23
N LYS A 219 1.08 3.19 -17.43
CA LYS A 219 1.91 2.39 -18.37
C LYS A 219 3.17 3.13 -18.80
N ALA A 220 3.07 4.42 -19.07
CA ALA A 220 4.22 5.26 -19.46
C ALA A 220 5.24 5.37 -18.32
N ASP A 221 4.77 5.67 -17.10
CA ASP A 221 5.63 5.77 -15.92
C ASP A 221 6.27 4.41 -15.58
N LEU A 222 5.52 3.30 -15.71
CA LEU A 222 6.07 1.95 -15.52
C LEU A 222 7.20 1.63 -16.52
N ALA A 223 7.05 2.02 -17.78
CA ALA A 223 8.10 1.83 -18.78
C ALA A 223 9.37 2.63 -18.40
N ALA A 224 9.19 3.86 -17.92
CA ALA A 224 10.31 4.69 -17.46
C ALA A 224 10.98 4.11 -16.20
N VAL A 225 10.20 3.56 -15.25
CA VAL A 225 10.72 2.86 -14.06
C VAL A 225 11.48 1.59 -14.43
N ARG A 226 11.01 0.82 -15.40
CA ARG A 226 11.74 -0.37 -15.91
C ARG A 226 13.11 0.00 -16.46
N ALA A 227 13.19 1.07 -17.26
CA ALA A 227 14.47 1.54 -17.82
C ALA A 227 15.41 2.03 -16.70
N GLU A 228 14.90 2.82 -15.74
CA GLU A 228 15.65 3.27 -14.56
C GLU A 228 16.16 2.09 -13.73
N MET A 229 15.30 1.12 -13.42
CA MET A 229 15.66 -0.06 -12.65
C MET A 229 16.73 -0.90 -13.36
N THR A 230 16.64 -1.08 -14.67
CA THR A 230 17.65 -1.77 -15.47
C THR A 230 19.01 -1.08 -15.39
N ALA A 231 19.05 0.25 -15.40
CA ALA A 231 20.30 1.02 -15.28
C ALA A 231 20.87 0.94 -13.87
N VAL A 232 20.06 1.20 -12.84
CA VAL A 232 20.49 1.25 -11.43
C VAL A 232 20.98 -0.12 -10.94
N ARG A 233 20.33 -1.20 -11.31
CA ARG A 233 20.74 -2.56 -10.89
C ARG A 233 22.11 -3.01 -11.37
N ARG A 234 22.70 -2.30 -12.34
CA ARG A 234 24.10 -2.56 -12.80
C ARG A 234 25.15 -1.90 -11.93
N THR A 235 24.80 -0.84 -11.21
CA THR A 235 25.76 0.01 -10.50
C THR A 235 25.43 0.21 -9.03
N ALA A 236 24.18 -0.04 -8.60
CA ALA A 236 23.78 0.14 -7.22
C ALA A 236 24.46 -0.91 -6.31
N PRO A 237 24.81 -0.54 -5.08
CA PRO A 237 25.43 -1.46 -4.15
C PRO A 237 24.45 -2.59 -3.75
N ALA A 238 24.99 -3.79 -3.57
CA ALA A 238 24.24 -4.88 -2.96
C ALA A 238 23.89 -4.52 -1.50
N PRO A 239 22.73 -4.94 -0.99
CA PRO A 239 22.40 -4.80 0.42
C PRO A 239 23.29 -5.74 1.26
N ASP A 240 23.36 -5.47 2.57
CA ASP A 240 24.11 -6.32 3.50
C ASP A 240 23.66 -7.78 3.42
N LYS A 241 24.60 -8.69 3.19
CA LYS A 241 24.32 -10.11 2.95
C LYS A 241 23.73 -10.79 4.19
N LEU A 242 24.29 -10.54 5.38
CA LEU A 242 23.83 -11.17 6.62
C LEU A 242 22.42 -10.72 6.98
N ARG A 243 22.14 -9.42 6.80
CA ARG A 243 20.79 -8.89 6.95
C ARG A 243 19.81 -9.60 6.00
N CYS A 244 20.19 -9.78 4.74
CA CYS A 244 19.31 -10.38 3.74
C CYS A 244 19.07 -11.87 3.98
N GLU A 245 20.07 -12.61 4.42
CA GLU A 245 19.91 -14.01 4.83
C GLU A 245 18.96 -14.13 6.03
N ALA A 246 19.14 -13.29 7.05
CA ALA A 246 18.26 -13.24 8.22
C ALA A 246 16.80 -12.86 7.82
N GLU A 247 16.62 -11.82 7.02
CA GLU A 247 15.28 -11.40 6.53
C GLU A 247 14.62 -12.52 5.73
N SER A 248 15.36 -13.12 4.80
CA SER A 248 14.85 -14.22 3.97
C SER A 248 14.38 -15.40 4.81
N ALA A 249 15.13 -15.79 5.83
CA ALA A 249 14.73 -16.86 6.76
C ALA A 249 13.44 -16.54 7.53
N LEU A 250 13.23 -15.26 7.88
CA LEU A 250 12.04 -14.80 8.61
C LEU A 250 10.78 -14.75 7.72
N VAL A 251 10.93 -14.46 6.42
CA VAL A 251 9.79 -14.35 5.49
C VAL A 251 9.52 -15.64 4.70
N ALA A 252 10.47 -16.56 4.66
CA ALA A 252 10.32 -17.86 3.99
C ALA A 252 9.28 -18.77 4.66
N ARG A 253 9.00 -18.55 5.95
CA ARG A 253 7.99 -19.29 6.70
C ARG A 253 6.74 -18.44 6.81
N PRO A 254 5.67 -18.73 6.06
CA PRO A 254 4.37 -18.09 6.29
C PRO A 254 4.00 -18.22 7.77
N LEU A 255 3.32 -17.22 8.31
CA LEU A 255 2.88 -17.26 9.71
C LEU A 255 1.90 -18.41 10.00
N LEU A 256 1.29 -18.93 8.93
CA LEU A 256 0.29 -20.02 8.98
C LEU A 256 0.20 -20.75 7.66
#